data_a3aa852d3f6a833e6b8f7ee88161b9ea
#
_entry.id   a3aa852d3f6a833e6b8f7ee88161b9ea
#
_cell.length_a   1.000
_cell.length_b   1.000
_cell.length_c   1.000
_cell.angle_alpha   90.00
_cell.angle_beta   90.00
_cell.angle_gamma   90.00
#
_symmetry.space_group_name_H-M   'P 1'
#
loop_
_entity.id
_entity.type
_entity.pdbx_description
1 polymer ?
#
loop_
_entity_poly.entity_id
_entity_poly.type
_entity_poly.pdbx_seq_one_letter_code
_entity_poly.pdbx_strand_id
1 'polypeptide(L)'
;MTSLRLLLVLLLCSPSLIAAGWKAGAAKVDITPRKPIWMAGYGGRTAPSDGVLHPLWAKALALEDAQGRRAVIIATDTLGMTASLYASLKTKLTKAHNLQPAQIMINASHTHTGPVLRGGLYDIYPLNAERIKRIEEYSARLETEILNVTGAALKNLAPTTLKHGIGISRFGVNRRENKPYGDIPKLIAANALKGPVDHDVPVLAVYDGLKLKAVVFGYACHSTTLSFQKFSGDFAGFTQIALEKSHPGAVALFSPGCGADINPLPRREVSLAERYGHMLAAAVEEVLLQKMDSLKPNLTTRLKTVPLEYGALPPDEALAAAAKNPNNYRGRWAARMIQLKTTGKLPKTYPYPLQCWRVGDLLWLSMGGEVVVDYSLQFKKSFGPRTWVTSYANDVMAYIPTFRVLQEGGYEGQSSMAVYG
;
A
#
# COMPACT_ATOMS: atom_id res chain seq x y z
N MET A 1 -16.17 -0.16 -84.22
CA MET A 1 -16.15 -1.17 -83.14
C MET A 1 -15.07 -0.76 -82.18
N THR A 2 -15.40 0.01 -81.15
CA THR A 2 -14.50 0.59 -80.20
C THR A 2 -14.69 -0.17 -78.86
N SER A 3 -13.70 -0.99 -78.46
CA SER A 3 -13.72 -1.77 -77.27
C SER A 3 -13.29 -0.92 -76.01
N LEU A 4 -14.25 -0.70 -75.14
CA LEU A 4 -14.07 -0.03 -73.85
C LEU A 4 -13.41 -0.99 -72.86
N ARG A 5 -12.14 -0.73 -72.47
CA ARG A 5 -11.44 -1.50 -71.39
C ARG A 5 -11.79 -0.89 -70.03
N LEU A 6 -12.56 -1.64 -69.26
CA LEU A 6 -12.90 -1.33 -67.88
C LEU A 6 -11.65 -1.62 -66.96
N LEU A 7 -11.08 -0.56 -66.42
CA LEU A 7 -9.97 -0.66 -65.48
C LEU A 7 -10.55 -0.83 -64.03
N LEU A 8 -10.50 -2.05 -63.50
CA LEU A 8 -10.92 -2.34 -62.11
C LEU A 8 -9.81 -1.94 -61.15
N VAL A 9 -9.98 -0.81 -60.45
CA VAL A 9 -9.06 -0.38 -59.40
C VAL A 9 -9.45 -1.11 -58.10
N LEU A 10 -8.71 -2.15 -57.74
CA LEU A 10 -8.79 -2.78 -56.43
C LEU A 10 -8.16 -1.86 -55.38
N LEU A 11 -8.98 -1.16 -54.62
CA LEU A 11 -8.56 -0.50 -53.38
C LEU A 11 -8.19 -1.59 -52.34
N LEU A 12 -6.91 -1.88 -52.23
CA LEU A 12 -6.35 -2.64 -51.12
C LEU A 12 -6.45 -1.79 -49.86
N CYS A 13 -7.54 -1.94 -49.09
CA CYS A 13 -7.60 -1.50 -47.71
C CYS A 13 -6.57 -2.31 -46.92
N SER A 14 -5.34 -1.81 -46.83
CA SER A 14 -4.38 -2.32 -45.86
C SER A 14 -4.96 -2.09 -44.45
N PRO A 15 -5.17 -3.13 -43.64
CA PRO A 15 -5.53 -2.92 -42.26
C PRO A 15 -4.40 -2.12 -41.60
N SER A 16 -4.70 -0.89 -41.18
CA SER A 16 -3.81 -0.11 -40.35
C SER A 16 -3.52 -0.98 -39.13
N LEU A 17 -2.31 -1.53 -39.03
CA LEU A 17 -1.83 -2.10 -37.79
C LEU A 17 -1.84 -0.97 -36.77
N ILE A 18 -2.95 -0.85 -36.01
CA ILE A 18 -2.99 -0.02 -34.82
C ILE A 18 -1.95 -0.64 -33.94
N ALA A 19 -0.82 0.06 -33.74
CA ALA A 19 0.22 -0.38 -32.82
C ALA A 19 -0.47 -0.72 -31.50
N ALA A 20 -0.33 -1.98 -31.06
CA ALA A 20 -0.98 -2.45 -29.84
C ALA A 20 -0.55 -1.54 -28.68
N GLY A 21 -1.52 -0.80 -28.12
CA GLY A 21 -1.33 0.14 -27.02
C GLY A 21 -1.43 -0.55 -25.66
N TRP A 22 -1.50 0.24 -24.63
CA TRP A 22 -1.91 -0.24 -23.32
C TRP A 22 -3.38 -0.65 -23.34
N LYS A 23 -3.72 -1.68 -22.54
CA LYS A 23 -5.07 -1.87 -22.04
C LYS A 23 -5.03 -1.76 -20.52
N ALA A 24 -6.06 -1.14 -19.95
CA ALA A 24 -6.24 -1.11 -18.51
C ALA A 24 -7.71 -1.29 -18.13
N GLY A 25 -7.92 -1.85 -16.94
CA GLY A 25 -9.25 -2.02 -16.37
C GLY A 25 -9.17 -1.84 -14.87
N ALA A 26 -10.13 -1.11 -14.30
CA ALA A 26 -10.21 -0.85 -12.87
C ALA A 26 -11.54 -1.33 -12.29
N ALA A 27 -11.51 -1.69 -11.02
CA ALA A 27 -12.69 -2.05 -10.23
C ALA A 27 -12.46 -1.73 -8.75
N LYS A 28 -13.56 -1.60 -7.99
CA LYS A 28 -13.54 -1.42 -6.54
C LYS A 28 -14.65 -2.21 -5.86
N VAL A 29 -14.42 -2.61 -4.62
CA VAL A 29 -15.40 -3.31 -3.77
C VAL A 29 -15.30 -2.83 -2.32
N ASP A 30 -16.44 -2.68 -1.67
CA ASP A 30 -16.53 -2.32 -0.24
C ASP A 30 -16.10 -3.51 0.63
N ILE A 31 -15.03 -3.30 1.41
CA ILE A 31 -14.50 -4.29 2.36
C ILE A 31 -14.80 -3.91 3.81
N THR A 32 -15.61 -2.91 4.08
CA THR A 32 -15.97 -2.48 5.45
C THR A 32 -16.53 -3.67 6.23
N PRO A 33 -16.03 -3.95 7.46
CA PRO A 33 -16.61 -4.99 8.30
C PRO A 33 -18.08 -4.72 8.59
N ARG A 34 -18.92 -5.77 8.43
CA ARG A 34 -20.39 -5.66 8.67
C ARG A 34 -20.78 -5.79 10.14
N LYS A 35 -19.84 -6.21 10.99
CA LYS A 35 -20.01 -6.38 12.43
C LYS A 35 -18.85 -5.71 13.17
N PRO A 36 -19.02 -5.29 14.42
CA PRO A 36 -17.91 -4.81 15.24
C PRO A 36 -16.79 -5.84 15.30
N ILE A 37 -15.57 -5.40 14.97
CA ILE A 37 -14.36 -6.20 14.96
C ILE A 37 -13.21 -5.40 15.58
N TRP A 38 -12.20 -6.07 16.13
CA TRP A 38 -11.02 -5.39 16.67
C TRP A 38 -10.28 -4.63 15.58
N MET A 39 -9.90 -3.37 15.88
CA MET A 39 -9.23 -2.50 14.92
C MET A 39 -7.73 -2.54 15.11
N ALA A 40 -7.00 -2.46 13.99
CA ALA A 40 -5.55 -2.54 13.94
C ALA A 40 -4.84 -1.20 14.21
N GLY A 41 -3.52 -1.25 14.40
CA GLY A 41 -2.60 -0.12 14.38
C GLY A 41 -2.28 0.51 15.73
N TYR A 42 -3.18 0.47 16.72
CA TYR A 42 -2.92 1.02 18.05
C TYR A 42 -3.07 -0.03 19.14
N GLY A 43 -1.96 -0.33 19.83
CA GLY A 43 -1.92 -1.32 20.92
C GLY A 43 -2.75 -0.93 22.17
N GLY A 44 -3.07 0.35 22.33
CA GLY A 44 -3.88 0.85 23.44
C GLY A 44 -5.39 0.72 23.27
N ARG A 45 -5.88 0.04 22.21
CA ARG A 45 -7.32 -0.16 22.02
C ARG A 45 -7.89 -1.10 23.08
N THR A 46 -9.05 -0.73 23.62
CA THR A 46 -9.75 -1.47 24.67
C THR A 46 -11.07 -2.07 24.21
N ALA A 47 -11.55 -1.69 23.02
CA ALA A 47 -12.83 -2.12 22.46
C ALA A 47 -12.72 -2.35 20.94
N PRO A 48 -13.65 -3.15 20.35
CA PRO A 48 -13.80 -3.24 18.90
C PRO A 48 -14.33 -1.92 18.30
N SER A 49 -14.47 -1.89 16.96
CA SER A 49 -15.09 -0.77 16.25
C SER A 49 -16.52 -0.50 16.71
N ASP A 50 -16.89 0.79 16.72
CA ASP A 50 -18.23 1.28 17.12
C ASP A 50 -18.96 2.00 15.98
N GLY A 51 -18.41 2.03 14.77
CA GLY A 51 -19.04 2.66 13.62
C GLY A 51 -18.11 2.80 12.41
N VAL A 52 -18.58 3.59 11.46
CA VAL A 52 -17.91 3.88 10.19
C VAL A 52 -17.94 5.39 9.95
N LEU A 53 -16.79 6.00 9.70
CA LEU A 53 -16.72 7.39 9.24
C LEU A 53 -16.94 7.44 7.72
N HIS A 54 -16.24 6.58 6.99
CA HIS A 54 -16.47 6.30 5.58
C HIS A 54 -16.04 4.86 5.25
N PRO A 55 -16.60 4.25 4.19
CA PRO A 55 -16.30 2.88 3.81
C PRO A 55 -14.82 2.62 3.57
N LEU A 56 -14.38 1.38 3.84
CA LEU A 56 -13.08 0.84 3.47
C LEU A 56 -13.18 0.13 2.12
N TRP A 57 -12.16 0.27 1.29
CA TRP A 57 -12.19 -0.24 -0.07
C TRP A 57 -11.04 -1.21 -0.37
N ALA A 58 -11.32 -2.21 -1.20
CA ALA A 58 -10.31 -2.88 -2.01
C ALA A 58 -10.52 -2.43 -3.48
N LYS A 59 -9.46 -1.96 -4.10
CA LYS A 59 -9.47 -1.43 -5.47
C LYS A 59 -8.39 -2.13 -6.28
N ALA A 60 -8.69 -2.51 -7.51
CA ALA A 60 -7.76 -3.18 -8.40
C ALA A 60 -7.62 -2.40 -9.71
N LEU A 61 -6.38 -2.27 -10.19
CA LEU A 61 -6.05 -1.79 -11.52
C LEU A 61 -5.25 -2.88 -12.25
N ALA A 62 -5.83 -3.45 -13.30
CA ALA A 62 -5.17 -4.36 -14.21
C ALA A 62 -4.57 -3.59 -15.39
N LEU A 63 -3.35 -3.94 -15.77
CA LEU A 63 -2.61 -3.42 -16.91
C LEU A 63 -2.27 -4.56 -17.85
N GLU A 64 -2.38 -4.32 -19.16
CA GLU A 64 -1.91 -5.23 -20.21
C GLU A 64 -1.14 -4.41 -21.26
N ASP A 65 0.10 -4.83 -21.55
CA ASP A 65 0.94 -4.15 -22.53
C ASP A 65 0.69 -4.65 -23.97
N ALA A 66 1.41 -4.07 -24.93
CA ALA A 66 1.30 -4.41 -26.35
C ALA A 66 1.63 -5.89 -26.69
N GLN A 67 2.31 -6.59 -25.80
CA GLN A 67 2.66 -8.02 -25.95
C GLN A 67 1.71 -8.94 -25.15
N GLY A 68 0.66 -8.41 -24.54
CA GLY A 68 -0.30 -9.17 -23.72
C GLY A 68 0.23 -9.53 -22.32
N ARG A 69 1.36 -8.94 -21.89
CA ARG A 69 1.86 -9.14 -20.52
C ARG A 69 1.01 -8.34 -19.55
N ARG A 70 0.60 -8.98 -18.46
CA ARG A 70 -0.33 -8.41 -17.48
C ARG A 70 0.34 -8.14 -16.14
N ALA A 71 -0.18 -7.14 -15.43
CA ALA A 71 0.07 -6.93 -14.02
C ALA A 71 -1.16 -6.32 -13.36
N VAL A 72 -1.34 -6.59 -12.05
CA VAL A 72 -2.45 -6.04 -11.27
C VAL A 72 -1.91 -5.44 -9.98
N ILE A 73 -2.20 -4.16 -9.76
CA ILE A 73 -2.04 -3.52 -8.45
C ILE A 73 -3.38 -3.57 -7.72
N ILE A 74 -3.34 -3.98 -6.46
CA ILE A 74 -4.50 -4.09 -5.57
C ILE A 74 -4.21 -3.20 -4.35
N ALA A 75 -4.98 -2.14 -4.19
CA ALA A 75 -4.90 -1.23 -3.03
C ALA A 75 -6.04 -1.56 -2.05
N THR A 76 -5.72 -1.67 -0.76
CA THR A 76 -6.69 -2.00 0.29
C THR A 76 -6.61 -1.01 1.45
N ASP A 77 -7.76 -0.62 2.00
CA ASP A 77 -7.81 0.19 3.22
C ASP A 77 -7.68 -0.71 4.47
N THR A 78 -6.47 -1.24 4.64
CA THR A 78 -6.07 -2.10 5.76
C THR A 78 -4.74 -1.61 6.35
N LEU A 79 -4.38 -2.10 7.54
CA LEU A 79 -3.07 -1.81 8.14
C LEU A 79 -1.92 -2.42 7.32
N GLY A 80 -2.10 -3.66 6.85
CA GLY A 80 -1.11 -4.41 6.08
C GLY A 80 -1.59 -5.84 5.88
N MET A 81 -1.15 -6.49 4.81
CA MET A 81 -1.34 -7.92 4.67
C MET A 81 -0.38 -8.66 5.60
N THR A 82 -0.85 -9.73 6.21
CA THR A 82 0.02 -10.64 6.96
C THR A 82 0.67 -11.65 6.03
N ALA A 83 1.80 -12.24 6.43
CA ALA A 83 2.50 -13.26 5.64
C ALA A 83 1.57 -14.39 5.17
N SER A 84 0.73 -14.92 6.07
CA SER A 84 -0.21 -16.00 5.75
C SER A 84 -1.30 -15.58 4.78
N LEU A 85 -1.84 -14.36 4.94
CA LEU A 85 -2.88 -13.83 4.08
C LEU A 85 -2.32 -13.50 2.68
N TYR A 86 -1.13 -12.88 2.62
CA TYR A 86 -0.43 -12.64 1.37
C TYR A 86 -0.11 -13.93 0.61
N ALA A 87 0.41 -14.96 1.29
CA ALA A 87 0.69 -16.25 0.67
C ALA A 87 -0.57 -16.91 0.09
N SER A 88 -1.68 -16.89 0.86
CA SER A 88 -2.98 -17.38 0.40
C SER A 88 -3.50 -16.61 -0.81
N LEU A 89 -3.53 -15.28 -0.75
CA LEU A 89 -3.97 -14.41 -1.83
C LEU A 89 -3.12 -14.60 -3.10
N LYS A 90 -1.80 -14.61 -2.96
CA LYS A 90 -0.89 -14.87 -4.07
C LYS A 90 -1.21 -16.18 -4.79
N THR A 91 -1.40 -17.27 -4.05
CA THR A 91 -1.74 -18.58 -4.60
C THR A 91 -3.10 -18.57 -5.30
N LYS A 92 -4.13 -18.02 -4.65
CA LYS A 92 -5.48 -17.96 -5.20
C LYS A 92 -5.56 -17.06 -6.44
N LEU A 93 -4.95 -15.87 -6.42
CA LEU A 93 -4.92 -14.95 -7.57
C LEU A 93 -4.17 -15.54 -8.76
N THR A 94 -3.01 -16.19 -8.52
CA THR A 94 -2.28 -16.91 -9.56
C THR A 94 -3.15 -17.97 -10.22
N LYS A 95 -3.81 -18.80 -9.43
CA LYS A 95 -4.67 -19.88 -9.95
C LYS A 95 -5.93 -19.36 -10.66
N ALA A 96 -6.63 -18.39 -10.05
CA ALA A 96 -7.91 -17.90 -10.58
C ALA A 96 -7.79 -17.06 -11.84
N HIS A 97 -6.68 -16.31 -12.00
CA HIS A 97 -6.53 -15.30 -13.05
C HIS A 97 -5.32 -15.53 -13.98
N ASN A 98 -4.65 -16.67 -13.84
CA ASN A 98 -3.45 -17.01 -14.63
C ASN A 98 -2.38 -15.91 -14.60
N LEU A 99 -2.13 -15.37 -13.40
CA LEU A 99 -1.11 -14.36 -13.14
C LEU A 99 0.11 -15.01 -12.49
N GLN A 100 1.31 -14.60 -12.87
CA GLN A 100 2.52 -14.97 -12.13
C GLN A 100 2.62 -14.14 -10.83
N PRO A 101 3.24 -14.65 -9.75
CA PRO A 101 3.41 -13.89 -8.51
C PRO A 101 4.02 -12.50 -8.69
N ALA A 102 4.97 -12.34 -9.62
CA ALA A 102 5.59 -11.06 -9.93
C ALA A 102 4.64 -10.04 -10.60
N GLN A 103 3.50 -10.50 -11.12
CA GLN A 103 2.48 -9.67 -11.75
C GLN A 103 1.42 -9.15 -10.77
N ILE A 104 1.51 -9.52 -9.50
CA ILE A 104 0.56 -9.15 -8.45
C ILE A 104 1.26 -8.28 -7.42
N MET A 105 0.77 -7.06 -7.21
CA MET A 105 1.24 -6.14 -6.18
C MET A 105 0.05 -5.78 -5.29
N ILE A 106 0.13 -6.12 -4.01
CA ILE A 106 -0.93 -5.82 -3.02
C ILE A 106 -0.41 -4.74 -2.09
N ASN A 107 -1.06 -3.58 -2.07
CA ASN A 107 -0.72 -2.46 -1.21
C ASN A 107 -1.77 -2.25 -0.13
N ALA A 108 -1.34 -1.95 1.08
CA ALA A 108 -2.21 -1.47 2.15
C ALA A 108 -2.04 0.04 2.32
N SER A 109 -3.13 0.78 2.50
CA SER A 109 -3.07 2.22 2.81
C SER A 109 -2.43 2.50 4.18
N HIS A 110 -2.20 1.46 4.95
CA HIS A 110 -1.70 1.47 6.32
C HIS A 110 -2.58 2.31 7.26
N THR A 111 -3.89 2.32 7.00
CA THR A 111 -4.81 2.99 7.92
C THR A 111 -4.83 2.32 9.29
N HIS A 112 -4.68 3.11 10.34
CA HIS A 112 -4.81 2.67 11.73
C HIS A 112 -6.28 2.66 12.21
N THR A 113 -7.21 2.82 11.30
CA THR A 113 -8.66 2.73 11.53
C THR A 113 -9.31 1.65 10.65
N GLY A 114 -8.53 0.63 10.29
CA GLY A 114 -8.98 -0.59 9.63
C GLY A 114 -9.08 -1.78 10.61
N PRO A 115 -9.61 -2.93 10.17
CA PRO A 115 -9.74 -4.14 10.99
C PRO A 115 -8.41 -4.88 11.18
N VAL A 116 -8.29 -5.62 12.29
CA VAL A 116 -7.24 -6.64 12.44
C VAL A 116 -7.48 -7.76 11.44
N LEU A 117 -6.41 -8.21 10.80
CA LEU A 117 -6.44 -9.34 9.86
C LEU A 117 -5.89 -10.61 10.49
N ARG A 118 -6.24 -11.78 9.94
CA ARG A 118 -5.78 -13.10 10.36
C ARG A 118 -4.27 -13.15 10.51
N GLY A 119 -3.80 -13.58 11.71
CA GLY A 119 -2.38 -13.66 12.04
C GLY A 119 -1.69 -12.31 12.20
N GLY A 120 -2.42 -11.19 12.21
CA GLY A 120 -1.85 -9.85 12.32
C GLY A 120 -1.81 -9.34 13.74
N LEU A 121 -0.60 -9.16 14.29
CA LEU A 121 -0.36 -8.46 15.56
C LEU A 121 -1.16 -9.02 16.75
N TYR A 122 -1.41 -10.34 16.78
CA TYR A 122 -2.24 -10.97 17.81
C TYR A 122 -1.69 -10.76 19.22
N ASP A 123 -0.38 -10.66 19.36
CA ASP A 123 0.24 -10.39 20.67
C ASP A 123 -0.04 -8.97 21.18
N ILE A 124 -0.35 -8.02 20.28
CA ILE A 124 -0.61 -6.63 20.67
C ILE A 124 -1.96 -6.49 21.37
N TYR A 125 -2.96 -7.25 20.91
CA TYR A 125 -4.36 -7.06 21.32
C TYR A 125 -4.80 -8.10 22.33
N PRO A 126 -5.71 -7.76 23.28
CA PRO A 126 -6.30 -8.73 24.21
C PRO A 126 -7.39 -9.55 23.49
N LEU A 127 -6.99 -10.41 22.56
CA LEU A 127 -7.90 -11.25 21.77
C LEU A 127 -8.26 -12.50 22.53
N ASN A 128 -9.58 -12.82 22.54
CA ASN A 128 -10.11 -14.10 22.94
C ASN A 128 -10.56 -14.92 21.72
N ALA A 129 -10.99 -16.16 21.92
CA ALA A 129 -11.40 -17.07 20.85
C ALA A 129 -12.52 -16.48 19.95
N GLU A 130 -13.50 -15.78 20.54
CA GLU A 130 -14.58 -15.15 19.79
C GLU A 130 -14.09 -14.02 18.89
N ARG A 131 -13.21 -13.15 19.42
CA ARG A 131 -12.58 -12.06 18.64
C ARG A 131 -11.75 -12.60 17.52
N ILE A 132 -10.94 -13.63 17.76
CA ILE A 132 -10.14 -14.31 16.74
C ILE A 132 -11.06 -14.90 15.66
N LYS A 133 -12.15 -15.60 16.03
CA LYS A 133 -13.11 -16.14 15.07
C LYS A 133 -13.69 -15.06 14.16
N ARG A 134 -14.07 -13.90 14.68
CA ARG A 134 -14.56 -12.75 13.88
C ARG A 134 -13.49 -12.23 12.91
N ILE A 135 -12.23 -12.17 13.34
CA ILE A 135 -11.09 -11.77 12.50
C ILE A 135 -10.88 -12.77 11.37
N GLU A 136 -10.97 -14.08 11.65
CA GLU A 136 -10.84 -15.13 10.65
C GLU A 136 -11.98 -15.07 9.60
N GLU A 137 -13.24 -14.93 10.05
CA GLU A 137 -14.41 -14.79 9.18
C GLU A 137 -14.28 -13.56 8.27
N TYR A 138 -13.88 -12.43 8.83
CA TYR A 138 -13.63 -11.20 8.06
C TYR A 138 -12.50 -11.39 7.04
N SER A 139 -11.38 -11.98 7.44
CA SER A 139 -10.23 -12.21 6.57
C SER A 139 -10.56 -13.15 5.41
N ALA A 140 -11.38 -14.18 5.64
CA ALA A 140 -11.84 -15.06 4.58
C ALA A 140 -12.74 -14.33 3.56
N ARG A 141 -13.64 -13.44 4.04
CA ARG A 141 -14.42 -12.56 3.16
C ARG A 141 -13.52 -11.62 2.38
N LEU A 142 -12.56 -10.97 3.03
CA LEU A 142 -11.60 -10.07 2.38
C LEU A 142 -10.84 -10.75 1.24
N GLU A 143 -10.38 -11.99 1.44
CA GLU A 143 -9.74 -12.77 0.37
C GLU A 143 -10.67 -12.95 -0.83
N THR A 144 -11.94 -13.29 -0.58
CA THR A 144 -12.95 -13.46 -1.65
C THR A 144 -13.19 -12.15 -2.40
N GLU A 145 -13.33 -11.03 -1.69
CA GLU A 145 -13.54 -9.72 -2.31
C GLU A 145 -12.32 -9.27 -3.13
N ILE A 146 -11.09 -9.55 -2.65
CA ILE A 146 -9.87 -9.25 -3.41
C ILE A 146 -9.80 -10.08 -4.69
N LEU A 147 -10.17 -11.37 -4.66
CA LEU A 147 -10.24 -12.19 -5.87
C LEU A 147 -11.27 -11.62 -6.87
N ASN A 148 -12.46 -11.31 -6.39
CA ASN A 148 -13.56 -10.80 -7.21
C ASN A 148 -13.20 -9.46 -7.87
N VAL A 149 -12.67 -8.50 -7.11
CA VAL A 149 -12.31 -7.17 -7.64
C VAL A 149 -11.17 -7.26 -8.63
N THR A 150 -10.22 -8.18 -8.42
CA THR A 150 -9.14 -8.45 -9.39
C THR A 150 -9.70 -9.02 -10.69
N GLY A 151 -10.61 -10.00 -10.61
CA GLY A 151 -11.29 -10.54 -11.78
C GLY A 151 -12.11 -9.50 -12.55
N ALA A 152 -12.80 -8.62 -11.82
CA ALA A 152 -13.55 -7.52 -12.42
C ALA A 152 -12.62 -6.52 -13.13
N ALA A 153 -11.49 -6.16 -12.53
CA ALA A 153 -10.50 -5.28 -13.17
C ALA A 153 -9.92 -5.92 -14.44
N LEU A 154 -9.59 -7.20 -14.43
CA LEU A 154 -9.09 -7.93 -15.60
C LEU A 154 -10.16 -8.05 -16.71
N LYS A 155 -11.43 -8.22 -16.36
CA LYS A 155 -12.55 -8.25 -17.29
C LYS A 155 -12.79 -6.87 -17.94
N ASN A 156 -12.50 -5.80 -17.24
CA ASN A 156 -12.67 -4.42 -17.70
C ASN A 156 -11.49 -3.90 -18.55
N LEU A 157 -10.52 -4.75 -18.91
CA LEU A 157 -9.40 -4.35 -19.76
C LEU A 157 -9.89 -3.78 -21.09
N ALA A 158 -9.56 -2.53 -21.39
CA ALA A 158 -9.91 -1.81 -22.62
C ALA A 158 -8.72 -0.96 -23.07
N PRO A 159 -8.63 -0.61 -24.37
CA PRO A 159 -7.58 0.27 -24.88
C PRO A 159 -7.51 1.57 -24.09
N THR A 160 -6.29 2.02 -23.78
CA THR A 160 -6.06 3.16 -22.90
C THR A 160 -4.70 3.81 -23.12
N THR A 161 -4.53 5.01 -22.57
CA THR A 161 -3.23 5.69 -22.46
C THR A 161 -2.82 5.74 -20.99
N LEU A 162 -1.57 5.37 -20.72
CA LEU A 162 -0.95 5.55 -19.41
C LEU A 162 -0.05 6.78 -19.41
N LYS A 163 -0.19 7.61 -18.38
CA LYS A 163 0.66 8.78 -18.17
C LYS A 163 1.19 8.81 -16.74
N HIS A 164 2.39 9.33 -16.57
CA HIS A 164 3.04 9.46 -15.25
C HIS A 164 3.51 10.91 -15.03
N GLY A 165 3.38 11.37 -13.80
CA GLY A 165 3.90 12.64 -13.32
C GLY A 165 4.16 12.59 -11.82
N ILE A 166 4.77 13.64 -11.28
CA ILE A 166 5.10 13.76 -9.86
C ILE A 166 4.68 15.15 -9.39
N GLY A 167 3.82 15.18 -8.37
CA GLY A 167 3.45 16.38 -7.61
C GLY A 167 4.16 16.44 -6.27
N ILE A 168 3.78 17.41 -5.44
CA ILE A 168 4.36 17.61 -4.10
C ILE A 168 3.25 17.89 -3.09
N SER A 169 3.31 17.21 -1.93
CA SER A 169 2.49 17.53 -0.76
C SER A 169 3.38 17.60 0.49
N ARG A 170 3.14 18.56 1.41
CA ARG A 170 4.09 18.89 2.48
C ARG A 170 3.55 18.72 3.90
N PHE A 171 2.55 17.85 4.11
CA PHE A 171 2.01 17.64 5.46
C PHE A 171 2.68 16.50 6.24
N GLY A 172 3.47 15.65 5.57
CA GLY A 172 4.24 14.58 6.22
C GLY A 172 5.42 15.16 6.99
N VAL A 173 5.54 14.79 8.28
CA VAL A 173 6.58 15.27 9.19
C VAL A 173 7.37 14.10 9.74
N ASN A 174 8.71 14.19 9.69
CA ASN A 174 9.57 13.19 10.32
C ASN A 174 9.33 13.17 11.83
N ARG A 175 8.78 12.03 12.34
CA ARG A 175 8.37 11.89 13.73
C ARG A 175 9.52 11.59 14.68
N ARG A 176 10.69 11.22 14.15
CA ARG A 176 11.88 10.91 14.93
C ARG A 176 12.57 12.19 15.39
N GLU A 177 12.66 13.19 14.49
CA GLU A 177 13.44 14.42 14.67
C GLU A 177 12.62 15.59 15.24
N ASN A 178 11.29 15.51 15.26
CA ASN A 178 10.42 16.62 15.64
C ASN A 178 9.58 16.25 16.86
N LYS A 179 10.16 16.47 18.03
CA LYS A 179 9.51 16.23 19.33
C LYS A 179 9.76 17.42 20.27
N PRO A 180 8.82 17.72 21.21
CA PRO A 180 7.52 17.07 21.40
C PRO A 180 6.52 17.46 20.29
N TYR A 181 5.54 16.60 20.02
CA TYR A 181 4.57 16.83 18.92
C TYR A 181 3.69 18.07 19.09
N GLY A 182 3.55 18.58 20.32
CA GLY A 182 2.85 19.85 20.60
C GLY A 182 3.51 21.08 19.98
N ASP A 183 4.82 21.01 19.69
CA ASP A 183 5.57 22.13 19.08
C ASP A 183 5.49 22.15 17.56
N ILE A 184 4.94 21.10 16.93
CA ILE A 184 4.89 20.98 15.48
C ILE A 184 4.26 22.21 14.78
N PRO A 185 3.13 22.79 15.24
CA PRO A 185 2.60 24.00 14.60
C PRO A 185 3.58 25.17 14.59
N LYS A 186 4.34 25.35 15.69
CA LYS A 186 5.38 26.40 15.79
C LYS A 186 6.56 26.12 14.85
N LEU A 187 7.01 24.84 14.77
CA LEU A 187 8.09 24.43 13.88
C LEU A 187 7.69 24.59 12.41
N ILE A 188 6.44 24.28 12.04
CA ILE A 188 5.92 24.54 10.69
C ILE A 188 5.94 26.03 10.38
N ALA A 189 5.39 26.87 11.27
CA ALA A 189 5.35 28.32 11.08
C ALA A 189 6.74 28.95 10.96
N ALA A 190 7.73 28.41 11.67
CA ALA A 190 9.11 28.84 11.65
C ALA A 190 9.95 28.20 10.52
N ASN A 191 9.36 27.32 9.69
CA ASN A 191 10.08 26.49 8.70
C ASN A 191 11.30 25.75 9.33
N ALA A 192 11.12 25.22 10.54
CA ALA A 192 12.16 24.62 11.37
C ALA A 192 12.02 23.10 11.57
N LEU A 193 11.18 22.44 10.77
CA LEU A 193 11.08 20.99 10.77
C LEU A 193 12.40 20.34 10.37
N LYS A 194 12.74 19.23 11.02
CA LYS A 194 14.00 18.49 10.85
C LYS A 194 13.76 17.07 10.32
N GLY A 195 14.85 16.44 9.89
CA GLY A 195 14.90 15.06 9.44
C GLY A 195 14.51 14.86 7.97
N PRO A 196 14.87 13.71 7.40
CA PRO A 196 14.54 13.38 6.03
C PRO A 196 13.04 13.18 5.85
N VAL A 197 12.51 13.65 4.71
CA VAL A 197 11.13 13.44 4.24
C VAL A 197 11.13 13.24 2.73
N ASP A 198 10.14 12.52 2.23
CA ASP A 198 9.86 12.39 0.81
C ASP A 198 8.47 12.98 0.56
N HIS A 199 8.43 14.20 0.05
CA HIS A 199 7.20 14.94 -0.22
C HIS A 199 6.63 14.71 -1.62
N ASP A 200 7.27 13.87 -2.43
CA ASP A 200 6.78 13.56 -3.77
C ASP A 200 5.45 12.82 -3.73
N VAL A 201 4.61 13.19 -4.69
CA VAL A 201 3.32 12.55 -4.97
C VAL A 201 3.41 11.97 -6.39
N PRO A 202 3.95 10.74 -6.55
CA PRO A 202 3.94 10.08 -7.85
C PRO A 202 2.51 9.73 -8.25
N VAL A 203 2.18 9.93 -9.52
CA VAL A 203 0.85 9.73 -10.10
C VAL A 203 0.97 8.91 -11.39
N LEU A 204 0.23 7.80 -11.46
CA LEU A 204 -0.02 7.04 -12.68
C LEU A 204 -1.49 7.21 -13.08
N ALA A 205 -1.75 7.89 -14.18
CA ALA A 205 -3.08 8.16 -14.68
C ALA A 205 -3.42 7.27 -15.89
N VAL A 206 -4.64 6.75 -15.90
CA VAL A 206 -5.20 5.87 -16.94
C VAL A 206 -6.30 6.62 -17.65
N TYR A 207 -6.14 6.87 -18.97
CA TYR A 207 -7.09 7.62 -19.77
C TYR A 207 -7.72 6.77 -20.87
N ASP A 208 -9.03 6.95 -21.08
CA ASP A 208 -9.78 6.56 -22.26
C ASP A 208 -10.11 7.85 -23.03
N GLY A 209 -9.37 8.12 -24.09
CA GLY A 209 -9.37 9.44 -24.72
C GLY A 209 -8.94 10.54 -23.73
N LEU A 210 -9.85 11.45 -23.39
CA LEU A 210 -9.64 12.50 -22.39
C LEU A 210 -10.22 12.15 -21.02
N LYS A 211 -10.96 11.05 -20.91
CA LYS A 211 -11.63 10.66 -19.67
C LYS A 211 -10.68 9.89 -18.76
N LEU A 212 -10.45 10.37 -17.55
CA LEU A 212 -9.75 9.63 -16.51
C LEU A 212 -10.58 8.40 -16.10
N LYS A 213 -9.98 7.21 -16.16
CA LYS A 213 -10.60 5.92 -15.79
C LYS A 213 -10.09 5.41 -14.46
N ALA A 214 -8.81 5.63 -14.18
CA ALA A 214 -8.20 5.32 -12.90
C ALA A 214 -7.00 6.22 -12.66
N VAL A 215 -6.67 6.42 -11.39
CA VAL A 215 -5.46 7.09 -10.96
C VAL A 215 -4.85 6.33 -9.77
N VAL A 216 -3.58 5.95 -9.89
CA VAL A 216 -2.79 5.48 -8.75
C VAL A 216 -1.91 6.63 -8.30
N PHE A 217 -1.90 6.91 -7.02
CA PHE A 217 -1.09 7.98 -6.44
C PHE A 217 -0.39 7.49 -5.18
N GLY A 218 0.79 8.04 -4.90
CA GLY A 218 1.61 7.69 -3.74
C GLY A 218 1.87 8.87 -2.83
N TYR A 219 2.19 8.59 -1.57
CA TYR A 219 2.73 9.56 -0.61
C TYR A 219 3.43 8.84 0.54
N ALA A 220 4.60 9.31 0.94
CA ALA A 220 5.39 8.72 2.02
C ALA A 220 4.95 9.26 3.38
N CYS A 221 3.83 8.74 3.90
CA CYS A 221 3.30 9.17 5.21
C CYS A 221 2.39 8.09 5.80
N HIS A 222 2.46 7.86 7.11
CA HIS A 222 1.55 7.02 7.86
C HIS A 222 0.11 7.53 7.79
N SER A 223 -0.85 6.64 7.52
CA SER A 223 -2.28 6.96 7.63
C SER A 223 -2.73 6.88 9.10
N THR A 224 -2.25 7.83 9.92
CA THR A 224 -2.39 7.87 11.38
C THR A 224 -2.93 9.20 11.92
N THR A 225 -3.65 9.94 11.09
CA THR A 225 -4.32 11.16 11.57
C THR A 225 -5.36 10.82 12.63
N LEU A 226 -6.08 9.69 12.44
CA LEU A 226 -7.20 9.28 13.29
C LEU A 226 -6.82 8.14 14.24
N SER A 227 -7.49 8.08 15.41
CA SER A 227 -7.28 7.02 16.41
C SER A 227 -8.54 6.57 17.14
N PHE A 228 -9.72 7.04 16.72
CA PHE A 228 -11.01 6.65 17.27
C PHE A 228 -11.41 5.21 16.89
N GLN A 229 -12.59 4.75 17.33
CA GLN A 229 -13.08 3.38 17.11
C GLN A 229 -13.98 3.24 15.87
N LYS A 230 -13.96 4.19 14.91
CA LYS A 230 -14.72 4.10 13.65
C LYS A 230 -13.81 3.71 12.49
N PHE A 231 -14.31 2.89 11.56
CA PHE A 231 -13.58 2.56 10.34
C PHE A 231 -13.42 3.79 9.44
N SER A 232 -12.23 3.97 8.91
CA SER A 232 -11.92 4.96 7.88
C SER A 232 -10.60 4.64 7.16
N GLY A 233 -10.44 5.16 5.94
CA GLY A 233 -9.15 5.11 5.22
C GLY A 233 -8.20 6.24 5.63
N ASP A 234 -8.47 6.98 6.74
CA ASP A 234 -7.69 8.14 7.17
C ASP A 234 -7.60 9.21 6.05
N PHE A 235 -6.53 10.03 6.00
CA PHE A 235 -6.35 11.03 4.94
C PHE A 235 -6.35 10.40 3.54
N ALA A 236 -5.81 9.18 3.39
CA ALA A 236 -5.79 8.47 2.12
C ALA A 236 -7.22 8.17 1.60
N GLY A 237 -8.13 7.80 2.51
CA GLY A 237 -9.55 7.62 2.20
C GLY A 237 -10.21 8.91 1.74
N PHE A 238 -9.98 10.03 2.43
CA PHE A 238 -10.48 11.35 2.01
C PHE A 238 -9.92 11.78 0.66
N THR A 239 -8.63 11.50 0.37
CA THR A 239 -8.03 11.77 -0.94
C THR A 239 -8.75 11.00 -2.05
N GLN A 240 -8.96 9.69 -1.84
CA GLN A 240 -9.65 8.83 -2.80
C GLN A 240 -11.08 9.31 -3.06
N ILE A 241 -11.81 9.70 -2.01
CA ILE A 241 -13.17 10.25 -2.11
C ILE A 241 -13.18 11.55 -2.91
N ALA A 242 -12.25 12.47 -2.63
CA ALA A 242 -12.14 13.75 -3.34
C ALA A 242 -11.86 13.55 -4.84
N LEU A 243 -10.88 12.71 -5.19
CA LEU A 243 -10.53 12.42 -6.59
C LEU A 243 -11.68 11.73 -7.35
N GLU A 244 -12.34 10.75 -6.74
CA GLU A 244 -13.48 10.06 -7.36
C GLU A 244 -14.70 10.98 -7.52
N LYS A 245 -14.86 11.98 -6.64
CA LYS A 245 -15.87 13.02 -6.77
C LYS A 245 -15.56 14.01 -7.91
N SER A 246 -14.31 14.41 -8.07
CA SER A 246 -13.86 15.30 -9.16
C SER A 246 -13.90 14.61 -10.52
N HIS A 247 -13.67 13.29 -10.56
CA HIS A 247 -13.64 12.47 -11.78
C HIS A 247 -14.67 11.34 -11.73
N PRO A 248 -15.97 11.60 -11.94
CA PRO A 248 -17.01 10.58 -11.84
C PRO A 248 -16.78 9.37 -12.74
N GLY A 249 -16.76 8.18 -12.12
CA GLY A 249 -16.49 6.91 -12.79
C GLY A 249 -15.01 6.53 -12.84
N ALA A 250 -14.09 7.36 -12.37
CA ALA A 250 -12.72 6.97 -12.15
C ALA A 250 -12.56 6.18 -10.82
N VAL A 251 -11.53 5.34 -10.77
CA VAL A 251 -11.12 4.63 -9.55
C VAL A 251 -9.78 5.21 -9.08
N ALA A 252 -9.75 5.76 -7.87
CA ALA A 252 -8.54 6.31 -7.26
C ALA A 252 -7.92 5.29 -6.28
N LEU A 253 -6.66 4.91 -6.50
CA LEU A 253 -5.93 3.91 -5.71
C LEU A 253 -4.77 4.59 -4.98
N PHE A 254 -4.68 4.41 -3.67
CA PHE A 254 -3.54 4.88 -2.89
C PHE A 254 -2.48 3.79 -2.74
N SER A 255 -1.22 4.14 -3.01
CA SER A 255 -0.05 3.27 -2.90
C SER A 255 1.01 3.98 -2.04
N PRO A 256 1.05 3.73 -0.71
CA PRO A 256 1.90 4.51 0.19
C PRO A 256 3.39 4.34 -0.12
N GLY A 257 4.14 5.42 0.02
CA GLY A 257 5.60 5.42 -0.04
C GLY A 257 6.23 4.95 1.27
N CYS A 258 7.55 5.10 1.39
CA CYS A 258 8.30 4.77 2.62
C CYS A 258 7.99 5.78 3.72
N GLY A 259 6.90 5.55 4.46
CA GLY A 259 6.35 6.47 5.44
C GLY A 259 6.49 6.02 6.90
N ALA A 260 7.32 5.01 7.19
CA ALA A 260 7.39 4.41 8.52
C ALA A 260 7.74 5.40 9.64
N ASP A 261 8.60 6.34 9.37
CA ASP A 261 9.04 7.39 10.29
C ASP A 261 8.40 8.77 10.01
N ILE A 262 7.40 8.81 9.12
CA ILE A 262 6.70 10.05 8.73
C ILE A 262 5.26 10.01 9.21
N ASN A 263 4.83 11.02 9.96
CA ASN A 263 3.45 11.17 10.44
C ASN A 263 2.78 12.41 9.85
N PRO A 264 1.44 12.38 9.66
CA PRO A 264 0.64 13.57 9.44
C PRO A 264 0.50 14.33 10.77
N LEU A 265 1.17 15.46 10.92
CA LEU A 265 1.18 16.22 12.19
C LEU A 265 0.83 17.70 11.95
N PRO A 266 -0.03 18.30 12.81
CA PRO A 266 -0.74 17.70 13.95
C PRO A 266 -1.79 16.66 13.56
N ARG A 267 -2.27 15.88 14.53
CA ARG A 267 -3.20 14.76 14.27
C ARG A 267 -4.23 14.57 15.39
N ARG A 268 -5.19 13.66 15.22
CA ARG A 268 -6.26 13.19 16.11
C ARG A 268 -7.63 13.83 15.87
N GLU A 269 -7.74 14.72 14.88
CA GLU A 269 -8.99 15.35 14.50
C GLU A 269 -9.44 14.91 13.10
N VAL A 270 -10.76 14.72 12.91
CA VAL A 270 -11.33 14.36 11.59
C VAL A 270 -11.07 15.47 10.58
N SER A 271 -11.21 16.73 10.99
CA SER A 271 -10.93 17.90 10.16
C SER A 271 -9.49 17.96 9.64
N LEU A 272 -8.52 17.43 10.42
CA LEU A 272 -7.13 17.31 9.97
C LEU A 272 -6.98 16.21 8.92
N ALA A 273 -7.63 15.05 9.12
CA ALA A 273 -7.59 13.96 8.14
C ALA A 273 -8.21 14.40 6.80
N GLU A 274 -9.35 15.10 6.86
CA GLU A 274 -10.01 15.69 5.69
C GLU A 274 -9.12 16.73 5.00
N ARG A 275 -8.53 17.65 5.78
CA ARG A 275 -7.59 18.65 5.26
C ARG A 275 -6.40 18.01 4.53
N TYR A 276 -5.74 17.03 5.15
CA TYR A 276 -4.61 16.33 4.53
C TYR A 276 -5.03 15.55 3.30
N GLY A 277 -6.22 14.94 3.34
CA GLY A 277 -6.81 14.29 2.18
C GLY A 277 -7.01 15.25 1.01
N HIS A 278 -7.56 16.44 1.26
CA HIS A 278 -7.72 17.48 0.23
C HIS A 278 -6.38 18.04 -0.26
N MET A 279 -5.39 18.23 0.61
CA MET A 279 -4.05 18.65 0.21
C MET A 279 -3.39 17.63 -0.75
N LEU A 280 -3.54 16.34 -0.46
CA LEU A 280 -2.99 15.29 -1.30
C LEU A 280 -3.79 15.16 -2.62
N ALA A 281 -5.12 15.29 -2.57
CA ALA A 281 -5.95 15.32 -3.78
C ALA A 281 -5.57 16.50 -4.68
N ALA A 282 -5.38 17.70 -4.13
CA ALA A 282 -4.95 18.88 -4.89
C ALA A 282 -3.59 18.66 -5.56
N ALA A 283 -2.62 18.00 -4.88
CA ALA A 283 -1.34 17.68 -5.48
C ALA A 283 -1.47 16.68 -6.64
N VAL A 284 -2.39 15.72 -6.56
CA VAL A 284 -2.71 14.79 -7.66
C VAL A 284 -3.37 15.54 -8.82
N GLU A 285 -4.37 16.40 -8.54
CA GLU A 285 -5.07 17.20 -9.55
C GLU A 285 -4.09 18.13 -10.30
N GLU A 286 -3.16 18.75 -9.58
CA GLU A 286 -2.11 19.56 -10.19
C GLU A 286 -1.29 18.76 -11.22
N VAL A 287 -0.92 17.52 -10.90
CA VAL A 287 -0.21 16.62 -11.83
C VAL A 287 -1.08 16.29 -13.05
N LEU A 288 -2.37 16.00 -12.84
CA LEU A 288 -3.30 15.67 -13.93
C LEU A 288 -3.52 16.85 -14.91
N LEU A 289 -3.41 18.08 -14.43
CA LEU A 289 -3.52 19.32 -15.22
C LEU A 289 -2.23 19.68 -15.95
N GLN A 290 -1.09 19.17 -15.52
CA GLN A 290 0.21 19.43 -16.15
C GLN A 290 0.49 18.47 -17.31
N LYS A 291 1.59 18.75 -18.04
CA LYS A 291 2.09 17.82 -19.06
C LYS A 291 2.70 16.59 -18.40
N MET A 292 1.95 15.50 -18.38
CA MET A 292 2.45 14.19 -17.92
C MET A 292 3.19 13.46 -19.04
N ASP A 293 4.14 12.59 -18.66
CA ASP A 293 4.86 11.73 -19.59
C ASP A 293 4.02 10.52 -19.99
N SER A 294 3.85 10.31 -21.28
CA SER A 294 3.19 9.12 -21.81
C SER A 294 4.09 7.90 -21.67
N LEU A 295 3.58 6.83 -21.11
CA LEU A 295 4.31 5.60 -20.93
C LEU A 295 4.16 4.67 -22.13
N LYS A 296 5.29 4.17 -22.68
CA LYS A 296 5.26 3.18 -23.76
C LYS A 296 4.65 1.87 -23.27
N PRO A 297 3.87 1.15 -24.12
CA PRO A 297 3.18 -0.08 -23.73
C PRO A 297 4.15 -1.28 -23.63
N ASN A 298 4.99 -1.24 -22.61
CA ASN A 298 5.98 -2.26 -22.29
C ASN A 298 5.99 -2.49 -20.77
N LEU A 299 5.71 -3.73 -20.33
CA LEU A 299 5.60 -4.12 -18.94
C LEU A 299 6.60 -5.20 -18.60
N THR A 300 7.39 -4.97 -17.56
CA THR A 300 8.26 -6.00 -16.98
C THR A 300 8.02 -6.07 -15.48
N THR A 301 7.87 -7.28 -14.96
CA THR A 301 7.64 -7.52 -13.54
C THR A 301 8.68 -8.51 -13.00
N ARG A 302 9.19 -8.26 -11.80
CA ARG A 302 10.11 -9.13 -11.07
C ARG A 302 9.73 -9.16 -9.60
N LEU A 303 9.79 -10.33 -9.01
CA LEU A 303 9.63 -10.54 -7.57
C LEU A 303 10.80 -11.40 -7.09
N LYS A 304 11.48 -10.95 -6.04
CA LYS A 304 12.55 -11.69 -5.38
C LYS A 304 12.23 -11.78 -3.89
N THR A 305 12.42 -12.93 -3.32
CA THR A 305 12.41 -13.13 -1.87
C THR A 305 13.84 -13.12 -1.37
N VAL A 306 14.12 -12.26 -0.39
CA VAL A 306 15.43 -12.13 0.25
C VAL A 306 15.33 -12.67 1.68
N PRO A 307 16.17 -13.62 2.10
CA PRO A 307 16.18 -14.06 3.49
C PRO A 307 16.76 -12.93 4.36
N LEU A 308 15.97 -12.39 5.28
CA LEU A 308 16.45 -11.49 6.32
C LEU A 308 16.69 -12.30 7.59
N GLU A 309 17.88 -12.20 8.14
CA GLU A 309 18.22 -12.86 9.40
C GLU A 309 17.53 -12.16 10.57
N TYR A 310 17.00 -12.95 11.50
CA TYR A 310 16.51 -12.41 12.76
C TYR A 310 17.67 -12.05 13.69
N GLY A 311 17.49 -11.00 14.48
CA GLY A 311 18.38 -10.68 15.57
C GLY A 311 18.33 -11.71 16.70
N ALA A 312 19.29 -11.64 17.62
CA ALA A 312 19.29 -12.49 18.81
C ALA A 312 18.07 -12.19 19.67
N LEU A 313 17.44 -13.25 20.18
CA LEU A 313 16.41 -13.13 21.23
C LEU A 313 17.03 -12.64 22.54
N PRO A 314 16.24 -11.96 23.38
CA PRO A 314 16.64 -11.70 24.77
C PRO A 314 17.03 -13.01 25.50
N PRO A 315 17.87 -12.94 26.56
CA PRO A 315 18.18 -14.09 27.39
C PRO A 315 16.94 -14.80 27.94
N ASP A 316 17.03 -16.11 28.16
CA ASP A 316 15.89 -16.94 28.56
C ASP A 316 15.23 -16.46 29.87
N GLU A 317 16.02 -15.96 30.81
CA GLU A 317 15.52 -15.38 32.06
C GLU A 317 14.69 -14.12 31.81
N ALA A 318 15.12 -13.29 30.86
CA ALA A 318 14.39 -12.07 30.48
C ALA A 318 13.07 -12.39 29.77
N LEU A 319 13.06 -13.40 28.86
CA LEU A 319 11.85 -13.89 28.23
C LEU A 319 10.90 -14.49 29.27
N ALA A 320 11.41 -15.34 30.20
CA ALA A 320 10.60 -15.93 31.26
C ALA A 320 10.02 -14.87 32.21
N ALA A 321 10.80 -13.85 32.55
CA ALA A 321 10.32 -12.73 33.36
C ALA A 321 9.21 -11.93 32.67
N ALA A 322 9.40 -11.62 31.40
CA ALA A 322 8.39 -10.90 30.58
C ALA A 322 7.10 -11.72 30.44
N ALA A 323 7.18 -13.02 30.19
CA ALA A 323 6.04 -13.92 30.00
C ALA A 323 5.14 -14.05 31.25
N LYS A 324 5.63 -13.70 32.45
CA LYS A 324 4.82 -13.66 33.68
C LYS A 324 3.67 -12.65 33.64
N ASN A 325 3.71 -11.67 32.71
CA ASN A 325 2.65 -10.68 32.56
C ASN A 325 1.93 -10.79 31.20
N PRO A 326 0.94 -11.70 31.06
CA PRO A 326 0.19 -11.88 29.82
C PRO A 326 -0.73 -10.70 29.47
N ASN A 327 -0.93 -9.76 30.39
CA ASN A 327 -1.82 -8.62 30.17
C ASN A 327 -1.22 -7.54 29.25
N ASN A 328 0.08 -7.58 28.99
CA ASN A 328 0.73 -6.70 28.04
C ASN A 328 1.26 -7.48 26.82
N TYR A 329 1.50 -6.77 25.72
CA TYR A 329 1.95 -7.37 24.46
C TYR A 329 3.33 -8.03 24.57
N ARG A 330 4.26 -7.46 25.36
CA ARG A 330 5.62 -8.02 25.55
C ARG A 330 5.57 -9.37 26.24
N GLY A 331 4.67 -9.52 27.22
CA GLY A 331 4.48 -10.78 27.89
C GLY A 331 3.90 -11.87 26.98
N ARG A 332 2.90 -11.52 26.16
CA ARG A 332 2.32 -12.44 25.18
C ARG A 332 3.34 -12.83 24.11
N TRP A 333 4.08 -11.85 23.58
CA TRP A 333 5.19 -12.09 22.64
C TRP A 333 6.25 -13.00 23.25
N ALA A 334 6.72 -12.74 24.48
CA ALA A 334 7.73 -13.54 25.15
C ALA A 334 7.26 -15.00 25.34
N ALA A 335 6.00 -15.20 25.74
CA ALA A 335 5.41 -16.53 25.88
C ALA A 335 5.41 -17.27 24.53
N ARG A 336 5.07 -16.59 23.43
CA ARG A 336 5.11 -17.15 22.06
C ARG A 336 6.55 -17.49 21.64
N MET A 337 7.53 -16.62 21.94
CA MET A 337 8.94 -16.91 21.62
C MET A 337 9.46 -18.13 22.37
N ILE A 338 9.12 -18.27 23.66
CA ILE A 338 9.47 -19.45 24.47
C ILE A 338 8.85 -20.71 23.83
N GLN A 339 7.56 -20.66 23.46
CA GLN A 339 6.88 -21.78 22.81
C GLN A 339 7.57 -22.18 21.49
N LEU A 340 7.88 -21.21 20.63
CA LEU A 340 8.56 -21.47 19.35
C LEU A 340 9.95 -22.08 19.56
N LYS A 341 10.70 -21.58 20.54
CA LYS A 341 12.02 -22.10 20.91
C LYS A 341 11.93 -23.54 21.42
N THR A 342 11.01 -23.80 22.37
CA THR A 342 10.82 -25.14 22.98
C THR A 342 10.36 -26.18 21.96
N THR A 343 9.53 -25.78 20.98
CA THR A 343 9.04 -26.68 19.92
C THR A 343 9.97 -26.79 18.71
N GLY A 344 11.14 -26.13 18.73
CA GLY A 344 12.09 -26.11 17.63
C GLY A 344 11.57 -25.42 16.36
N LYS A 345 10.54 -24.57 16.49
CA LYS A 345 9.87 -23.85 15.37
C LYS A 345 10.32 -22.40 15.22
N LEU A 346 11.34 -21.96 16.00
CA LEU A 346 11.86 -20.60 15.88
C LEU A 346 12.54 -20.42 14.50
N PRO A 347 12.05 -19.51 13.64
CA PRO A 347 12.65 -19.32 12.33
C PRO A 347 14.00 -18.59 12.48
N LYS A 348 14.95 -18.93 11.58
CA LYS A 348 16.26 -18.25 11.51
C LYS A 348 16.25 -17.04 10.60
N THR A 349 15.39 -17.06 9.57
CA THR A 349 15.27 -16.00 8.57
C THR A 349 13.82 -15.72 8.25
N TYR A 350 13.57 -14.50 7.79
CA TYR A 350 12.28 -14.07 7.24
C TYR A 350 12.35 -13.96 5.72
N PRO A 351 11.40 -14.54 4.94
CA PRO A 351 11.38 -14.44 3.48
C PRO A 351 10.83 -13.09 3.02
N TYR A 352 11.68 -12.08 2.97
CA TYR A 352 11.31 -10.70 2.67
C TYR A 352 11.02 -10.47 1.18
N PRO A 353 9.81 -9.98 0.79
CA PRO A 353 9.47 -9.74 -0.60
C PRO A 353 9.99 -8.40 -1.10
N LEU A 354 10.75 -8.43 -2.19
CA LEU A 354 11.13 -7.26 -2.98
C LEU A 354 10.54 -7.40 -4.38
N GLN A 355 9.86 -6.38 -4.86
CA GLN A 355 9.23 -6.40 -6.17
C GLN A 355 9.65 -5.18 -6.98
N CYS A 356 9.82 -5.38 -8.28
CA CYS A 356 10.18 -4.33 -9.22
C CYS A 356 9.30 -4.45 -10.46
N TRP A 357 8.62 -3.38 -10.81
CA TRP A 357 7.91 -3.23 -12.06
C TRP A 357 8.57 -2.15 -12.91
N ARG A 358 8.62 -2.38 -14.22
CA ARG A 358 8.88 -1.35 -15.20
C ARG A 358 7.65 -1.20 -16.08
N VAL A 359 7.00 -0.04 -15.97
CA VAL A 359 5.78 0.31 -16.72
C VAL A 359 6.19 1.38 -17.73
N GLY A 360 6.48 0.98 -18.97
CA GLY A 360 7.20 1.82 -19.90
C GLY A 360 8.57 2.23 -19.35
N ASP A 361 8.79 3.54 -19.22
CA ASP A 361 10.03 4.10 -18.66
C ASP A 361 9.97 4.32 -17.12
N LEU A 362 8.80 4.11 -16.51
CA LEU A 362 8.63 4.23 -15.06
C LEU A 362 9.22 3.02 -14.35
N LEU A 363 10.21 3.25 -13.48
CA LEU A 363 10.70 2.26 -12.52
C LEU A 363 9.88 2.35 -11.23
N TRP A 364 9.19 1.26 -10.88
CA TRP A 364 8.38 1.14 -9.68
C TRP A 364 8.91 0.03 -8.78
N LEU A 365 9.50 0.43 -7.65
CA LEU A 365 10.03 -0.48 -6.63
C LEU A 365 9.01 -0.65 -5.52
N SER A 366 8.80 -1.89 -5.07
CA SER A 366 7.86 -2.22 -4.02
C SER A 366 8.53 -3.06 -2.94
N MET A 367 8.37 -2.64 -1.70
CA MET A 367 8.97 -3.22 -0.50
C MET A 367 7.89 -3.65 0.48
N GLY A 368 8.07 -4.81 1.10
CA GLY A 368 7.27 -5.25 2.23
C GLY A 368 7.62 -4.48 3.51
N GLY A 369 6.79 -4.62 4.53
CA GLY A 369 7.03 -3.99 5.85
C GLY A 369 6.75 -2.50 5.91
N GLU A 370 7.02 -1.92 7.07
CA GLU A 370 7.00 -0.48 7.34
C GLU A 370 8.39 0.10 7.09
N VAL A 371 8.62 0.59 5.88
CA VAL A 371 9.95 1.03 5.43
C VAL A 371 10.16 2.50 5.77
N VAL A 372 11.32 2.84 6.38
CA VAL A 372 11.68 4.22 6.68
C VAL A 372 12.02 5.01 5.42
N VAL A 373 11.83 6.33 5.49
CA VAL A 373 11.94 7.25 4.33
C VAL A 373 13.31 7.23 3.65
N ASP A 374 14.37 6.95 4.37
CA ASP A 374 15.73 6.88 3.84
C ASP A 374 15.85 5.98 2.61
N TYR A 375 15.12 4.86 2.57
CA TYR A 375 15.13 3.95 1.41
C TYR A 375 14.58 4.61 0.15
N SER A 376 13.48 5.36 0.27
CA SER A 376 12.94 6.10 -0.88
C SER A 376 13.96 7.09 -1.43
N LEU A 377 14.56 7.89 -0.56
CA LEU A 377 15.56 8.89 -0.94
C LEU A 377 16.81 8.24 -1.56
N GLN A 378 17.27 7.11 -1.00
CA GLN A 378 18.42 6.38 -1.52
C GLN A 378 18.13 5.78 -2.89
N PHE A 379 16.97 5.18 -3.12
CA PHE A 379 16.60 4.63 -4.43
C PHE A 379 16.42 5.72 -5.49
N LYS A 380 15.81 6.84 -5.15
CA LYS A 380 15.71 8.01 -6.03
C LYS A 380 17.09 8.58 -6.39
N LYS A 381 18.02 8.61 -5.44
CA LYS A 381 19.42 9.00 -5.70
C LYS A 381 20.13 8.01 -6.63
N SER A 382 19.87 6.71 -6.49
CA SER A 382 20.57 5.64 -7.25
C SER A 382 19.99 5.43 -8.65
N PHE A 383 18.68 5.53 -8.82
CA PHE A 383 17.97 5.17 -10.05
C PHE A 383 17.29 6.35 -10.75
N GLY A 384 17.43 7.53 -10.19
CA GLY A 384 16.85 8.76 -10.71
C GLY A 384 15.61 9.22 -9.94
N PRO A 385 15.32 10.56 -9.93
CA PRO A 385 14.29 11.17 -9.09
C PRO A 385 12.86 10.70 -9.43
N ARG A 386 12.67 10.13 -10.61
CA ARG A 386 11.36 9.63 -11.06
C ARG A 386 11.06 8.20 -10.60
N THR A 387 11.97 7.56 -9.85
CA THR A 387 11.74 6.23 -9.29
C THR A 387 10.59 6.27 -8.29
N TRP A 388 9.55 5.50 -8.55
CA TRP A 388 8.45 5.31 -7.61
C TRP A 388 8.82 4.24 -6.59
N VAL A 389 8.83 4.58 -5.32
CA VAL A 389 9.11 3.63 -4.24
C VAL A 389 7.87 3.47 -3.38
N THR A 390 7.35 2.24 -3.33
CA THR A 390 6.16 1.86 -2.55
C THR A 390 6.59 0.99 -1.38
N SER A 391 5.99 1.20 -0.24
CA SER A 391 6.11 0.44 1.00
C SER A 391 4.76 -0.18 1.37
N TYR A 392 4.69 -0.90 2.48
CA TYR A 392 3.46 -1.58 2.94
C TYR A 392 2.86 -2.51 1.88
N ALA A 393 3.72 -3.08 1.05
CA ALA A 393 3.33 -3.88 -0.09
C ALA A 393 3.51 -5.37 0.19
N ASN A 394 2.60 -6.17 -0.33
CA ASN A 394 2.58 -7.63 -0.30
C ASN A 394 2.49 -8.21 1.12
N ASP A 395 3.48 -7.97 1.97
CA ASP A 395 3.55 -8.48 3.34
C ASP A 395 4.09 -7.38 4.27
N VAL A 396 3.40 -7.12 5.36
CA VAL A 396 3.79 -6.08 6.35
C VAL A 396 4.14 -6.78 7.66
N MET A 397 5.38 -7.25 7.73
CA MET A 397 5.87 -8.09 8.82
C MET A 397 6.51 -7.31 9.97
N ALA A 398 7.11 -6.15 9.70
CA ALA A 398 7.87 -5.38 10.67
C ALA A 398 8.21 -3.98 10.14
N TYR A 399 8.82 -3.15 10.98
CA TYR A 399 9.58 -1.99 10.53
C TYR A 399 10.85 -2.41 9.80
N ILE A 400 11.19 -1.70 8.74
CA ILE A 400 12.40 -1.90 7.94
C ILE A 400 13.27 -0.65 8.08
N PRO A 401 14.09 -0.58 9.16
CA PRO A 401 15.00 0.53 9.40
C PRO A 401 16.25 0.46 8.53
N THR A 402 16.87 1.61 8.25
CA THR A 402 18.24 1.66 7.73
C THR A 402 19.25 1.48 8.85
N PHE A 403 20.53 1.27 8.47
CA PHE A 403 21.61 1.19 9.45
C PHE A 403 21.69 2.44 10.35
N ARG A 404 21.49 3.64 9.78
CA ARG A 404 21.38 4.89 10.56
C ARG A 404 20.30 4.80 11.63
N VAL A 405 19.09 4.40 11.25
CA VAL A 405 17.95 4.31 12.18
C VAL A 405 18.16 3.23 13.25
N LEU A 406 18.82 2.12 12.90
CA LEU A 406 19.23 1.09 13.88
C LEU A 406 20.22 1.64 14.91
N GLN A 407 21.24 2.40 14.47
CA GLN A 407 22.22 3.02 15.38
C GLN A 407 21.59 4.09 16.29
N GLU A 408 20.68 4.90 15.76
CA GLU A 408 19.95 5.91 16.53
C GLU A 408 18.95 5.29 17.52
N GLY A 409 18.53 4.03 17.28
CA GLY A 409 17.52 3.36 18.10
C GLY A 409 16.13 3.99 17.97
N GLY A 410 15.43 4.14 19.10
CA GLY A 410 14.07 4.67 19.12
C GLY A 410 13.02 3.67 18.65
N TYR A 411 11.85 4.16 18.21
CA TYR A 411 10.72 3.28 17.94
C TYR A 411 10.98 2.36 16.74
N GLU A 412 11.36 2.91 15.60
CA GLU A 412 11.57 2.16 14.36
C GLU A 412 12.82 1.28 14.39
N GLY A 413 13.86 1.70 15.10
CA GLY A 413 15.14 0.99 15.18
C GLY A 413 15.24 -0.06 16.28
N GLN A 414 14.37 -0.01 17.30
CA GLN A 414 14.53 -0.86 18.49
C GLN A 414 13.21 -1.30 19.13
N SER A 415 12.38 -0.35 19.58
CA SER A 415 11.25 -0.68 20.44
C SER A 415 10.07 -1.33 19.72
N SER A 416 9.95 -1.18 18.41
CA SER A 416 8.93 -1.83 17.59
C SER A 416 9.22 -3.30 17.32
N MET A 417 10.44 -3.77 17.53
CA MET A 417 10.86 -5.15 17.20
C MET A 417 10.00 -6.20 17.91
N ALA A 418 9.66 -5.98 19.18
CA ALA A 418 8.79 -6.89 19.94
C ALA A 418 7.31 -6.82 19.53
N VAL A 419 6.92 -5.89 18.69
CA VAL A 419 5.53 -5.72 18.25
C VAL A 419 5.17 -6.71 17.17
N TYR A 420 6.06 -6.88 16.21
CA TYR A 420 5.85 -7.79 15.09
C TYR A 420 6.43 -9.19 15.32
N GLY A 421 7.40 -9.29 16.20
CA GLY A 421 7.97 -10.54 16.71
C GLY A 421 8.85 -11.29 15.87
#